data_d2eb3e70439870e8cd237eb8bf32694b
#
_entry.id   d2eb3e70439870e8cd237eb8bf32694b
#
_cell.length_a   1.000
_cell.length_b   1.000
_cell.length_c   1.000
_cell.angle_alpha   90.00
_cell.angle_beta   90.00
_cell.angle_gamma   90.00
#
_symmetry.space_group_name_H-M   'P 1'
#
loop_
_entity.id
_entity.type
_entity.pdbx_description
1 polymer ?
#
loop_
_entity_poly.entity_id
_entity_poly.type
_entity_poly.pdbx_seq_one_letter_code
_entity_poly.pdbx_strand_id
1 'polypeptide(L)'
;MKKNILANLISQNIDIAKKANYKILLKQKNTHLSIKPYTKPDIKVSVITCTNRPRYMKNVLENYHRQLYRDKELIIILNDNKMKINEWTTITNSYPDITVFQVDEKKSLGYCLNYAIEKAKYNVIAKLDDDDYYGPEYLSQAVNALKYADVVGKYCTYVYFEESKTLAIRNPKRENQYVYRLEGPTLVFRKEIFNTVKFKDKSLGEDIQFCKDCLKKGIKLYATDKHNYVYIRHGSKDKHAWNIKDELYKKLCIIIGEVEDYISFIEYTKTKNSHKK
;
A
#
# COMPACT_ATOMS: atom_id res chain seq x y z
N MET A 1 -16.35 -15.29 26.79
CA MET A 1 -15.65 -16.41 26.14
C MET A 1 -15.20 -16.12 24.69
N LYS A 2 -16.01 -15.57 23.80
CA LYS A 2 -15.62 -15.30 22.37
C LYS A 2 -14.51 -14.23 22.17
N LYS A 3 -14.31 -13.29 23.09
CA LYS A 3 -13.27 -12.22 22.99
C LYS A 3 -11.83 -12.74 23.15
N ASN A 4 -11.63 -13.81 23.96
CA ASN A 4 -10.30 -14.39 24.16
C ASN A 4 -9.86 -15.29 22.99
N ILE A 5 -10.79 -15.85 22.24
CA ILE A 5 -10.49 -16.73 21.10
C ILE A 5 -9.90 -15.93 19.93
N LEU A 6 -10.43 -14.74 19.64
CA LEU A 6 -9.95 -13.88 18.56
C LEU A 6 -8.55 -13.32 18.86
N ALA A 7 -8.31 -12.89 20.09
CA ALA A 7 -7.01 -12.41 20.54
C ALA A 7 -5.94 -13.53 20.52
N ASN A 8 -6.30 -14.73 20.94
CA ASN A 8 -5.44 -15.92 20.89
C ASN A 8 -5.17 -16.37 19.44
N LEU A 9 -6.16 -16.35 18.55
CA LEU A 9 -5.99 -16.67 17.13
C LEU A 9 -5.08 -15.66 16.43
N ILE A 10 -5.20 -14.37 16.75
CA ILE A 10 -4.32 -13.32 16.25
C ILE A 10 -2.90 -13.51 16.77
N SER A 11 -2.72 -13.81 18.06
CA SER A 11 -1.42 -14.06 18.69
C SER A 11 -0.75 -15.33 18.14
N GLN A 12 -1.47 -16.44 18.04
CA GLN A 12 -0.95 -17.70 17.50
C GLN A 12 -0.57 -17.62 16.03
N ASN A 13 -1.37 -16.93 15.20
CA ASN A 13 -1.01 -16.69 13.79
C ASN A 13 0.22 -15.79 13.64
N ILE A 14 0.42 -14.84 14.55
CA ILE A 14 1.62 -13.99 14.59
C ILE A 14 2.85 -14.83 14.96
N ASP A 15 2.74 -15.72 15.93
CA ASP A 15 3.88 -16.54 16.41
C ASP A 15 4.26 -17.67 15.44
N ILE A 16 3.28 -18.30 14.78
CA ILE A 16 3.55 -19.30 13.72
C ILE A 16 4.21 -18.64 12.52
N ALA A 17 3.74 -17.47 12.09
CA ALA A 17 4.35 -16.70 11.01
C ALA A 17 5.77 -16.25 11.37
N LYS A 18 6.03 -15.81 12.62
CA LYS A 18 7.36 -15.43 13.09
C LYS A 18 8.34 -16.60 13.05
N LYS A 19 7.98 -17.78 13.53
CA LYS A 19 8.87 -18.97 13.58
C LYS A 19 9.19 -19.52 12.19
N ALA A 20 8.22 -19.59 11.28
CA ALA A 20 8.45 -20.06 9.91
C ALA A 20 9.37 -19.13 9.10
N ASN A 21 9.19 -17.82 9.25
CA ASN A 21 9.94 -16.82 8.48
C ASN A 21 11.33 -16.54 9.04
N TYR A 22 11.57 -16.73 10.34
CA TYR A 22 12.91 -16.61 10.92
C TYR A 22 13.88 -17.65 10.35
N LYS A 23 13.41 -18.87 10.08
CA LYS A 23 14.21 -19.93 9.42
C LYS A 23 14.52 -19.60 7.95
N ILE A 24 13.59 -18.96 7.23
CA ILE A 24 13.80 -18.56 5.84
C ILE A 24 14.79 -17.41 5.75
N LEU A 25 14.69 -16.40 6.63
CA LEU A 25 15.62 -15.27 6.71
C LEU A 25 17.05 -15.68 7.08
N LEU A 26 17.21 -16.67 7.95
CA LEU A 26 18.54 -17.19 8.34
C LEU A 26 19.22 -17.98 7.22
N LYS A 27 18.46 -18.71 6.39
CA LYS A 27 19.01 -19.42 5.21
C LYS A 27 19.47 -18.46 4.10
N GLN A 28 18.93 -17.24 4.03
CA GLN A 28 19.26 -16.26 2.99
C GLN A 28 20.49 -15.39 3.29
N LYS A 29 21.09 -15.48 4.49
CA LYS A 29 22.29 -14.68 4.85
C LYS A 29 23.58 -15.04 4.10
N ASN A 30 23.62 -16.15 3.36
CA ASN A 30 24.87 -16.70 2.79
C ASN A 30 24.94 -16.72 1.25
N THR A 31 24.11 -15.95 0.54
CA THR A 31 24.30 -15.78 -0.90
C THR A 31 24.82 -14.38 -1.20
N HIS A 32 26.13 -14.27 -1.41
CA HIS A 32 26.75 -13.10 -2.03
C HIS A 32 26.26 -13.00 -3.49
N LEU A 33 25.26 -12.17 -3.74
CA LEU A 33 24.90 -11.73 -5.08
C LEU A 33 25.78 -10.52 -5.43
N SER A 34 26.59 -10.64 -6.47
CA SER A 34 27.34 -9.53 -7.06
C SER A 34 26.35 -8.44 -7.50
N ILE A 35 26.37 -7.31 -6.78
CA ILE A 35 25.56 -6.15 -7.11
C ILE A 35 26.20 -5.48 -8.33
N LYS A 36 25.58 -5.63 -9.51
CA LYS A 36 25.92 -4.76 -10.66
C LYS A 36 25.58 -3.32 -10.27
N PRO A 37 26.42 -2.33 -10.62
CA PRO A 37 26.09 -0.94 -10.35
C PRO A 37 24.79 -0.58 -11.07
N TYR A 38 23.80 -0.13 -10.30
CA TYR A 38 22.49 0.25 -10.79
C TYR A 38 22.61 1.60 -11.51
N THR A 39 22.76 1.56 -12.83
CA THR A 39 22.47 2.73 -13.68
C THR A 39 20.96 2.90 -13.67
N LYS A 40 20.49 4.07 -13.21
CA LYS A 40 19.08 4.44 -13.06
C LYS A 40 18.36 4.24 -14.42
N PRO A 41 17.61 3.14 -14.64
CA PRO A 41 16.77 3.06 -15.81
C PRO A 41 15.63 4.04 -15.64
N ASP A 42 15.10 4.58 -16.72
CA ASP A 42 13.85 5.37 -16.73
C ASP A 42 12.70 4.44 -16.29
N ILE A 43 12.57 4.27 -14.99
CA ILE A 43 11.51 3.45 -14.43
C ILE A 43 10.21 4.23 -14.53
N LYS A 44 9.25 3.69 -15.28
CA LYS A 44 7.89 4.22 -15.37
C LYS A 44 6.96 3.41 -14.49
N VAL A 45 5.98 4.08 -13.86
CA VAL A 45 5.10 3.49 -12.85
C VAL A 45 3.65 3.53 -13.33
N SER A 46 2.99 2.38 -13.36
CA SER A 46 1.53 2.31 -13.48
C SER A 46 0.93 2.30 -12.07
N VAL A 47 0.32 3.42 -11.69
CA VAL A 47 -0.48 3.52 -10.47
C VAL A 47 -1.82 2.87 -10.74
N ILE A 48 -2.27 1.99 -9.86
CA ILE A 48 -3.58 1.34 -9.94
C ILE A 48 -4.41 1.67 -8.70
N THR A 49 -5.67 2.04 -8.91
CA THR A 49 -6.64 2.30 -7.83
C THR A 49 -7.96 1.61 -8.18
N CYS A 50 -8.49 0.83 -7.24
CA CYS A 50 -9.82 0.23 -7.35
C CYS A 50 -10.75 0.92 -6.35
N THR A 51 -11.92 1.34 -6.80
CA THR A 51 -12.91 2.01 -5.94
C THR A 51 -14.34 1.59 -6.29
N ASN A 52 -15.18 1.51 -5.27
CA ASN A 52 -16.64 1.41 -5.39
C ASN A 52 -17.33 2.59 -4.68
N ARG A 53 -16.59 3.69 -4.46
CA ARG A 53 -17.01 4.84 -3.64
C ARG A 53 -16.82 6.13 -4.43
N PRO A 54 -17.85 6.64 -5.14
CA PRO A 54 -17.71 7.81 -6.02
C PRO A 54 -17.20 9.07 -5.29
N ARG A 55 -17.48 9.21 -3.99
CA ARG A 55 -17.03 10.36 -3.18
C ARG A 55 -15.51 10.52 -3.06
N TYR A 56 -14.74 9.46 -3.30
CA TYR A 56 -13.28 9.51 -3.24
C TYR A 56 -12.61 9.87 -4.56
N MET A 57 -13.36 10.17 -5.63
CA MET A 57 -12.81 10.61 -6.90
C MET A 57 -11.76 11.72 -6.74
N LYS A 58 -12.09 12.75 -5.97
CA LYS A 58 -11.17 13.88 -5.70
C LYS A 58 -9.89 13.39 -5.03
N ASN A 59 -10.00 12.55 -4.00
CA ASN A 59 -8.84 12.03 -3.27
C ASN A 59 -7.92 11.18 -4.16
N VAL A 60 -8.50 10.33 -5.01
CA VAL A 60 -7.75 9.52 -5.99
C VAL A 60 -6.93 10.40 -6.93
N LEU A 61 -7.55 11.43 -7.52
CA LEU A 61 -6.88 12.35 -8.44
C LEU A 61 -5.83 13.20 -7.73
N GLU A 62 -6.14 13.73 -6.54
CA GLU A 62 -5.19 14.51 -5.75
C GLU A 62 -3.97 13.69 -5.34
N ASN A 63 -4.16 12.45 -4.89
CA ASN A 63 -3.05 11.55 -4.55
C ASN A 63 -2.15 11.28 -5.76
N TYR A 64 -2.72 11.10 -6.94
CA TYR A 64 -1.95 10.90 -8.16
C TYR A 64 -1.20 12.17 -8.60
N HIS A 65 -1.88 13.31 -8.67
CA HIS A 65 -1.26 14.58 -9.10
C HIS A 65 -0.21 15.11 -8.12
N ARG A 66 -0.39 14.84 -6.84
CA ARG A 66 0.56 15.22 -5.78
C ARG A 66 1.93 14.54 -5.93
N GLN A 67 1.99 13.36 -6.59
CA GLN A 67 3.27 12.64 -6.73
C GLN A 67 4.27 13.43 -7.58
N LEU A 68 5.44 13.74 -7.02
CA LEU A 68 6.55 14.39 -7.71
C LEU A 68 7.21 13.49 -8.77
N TYR A 69 6.98 12.19 -8.69
CA TYR A 69 7.42 11.21 -9.69
C TYR A 69 6.66 11.46 -11.00
N ARG A 70 7.39 11.81 -12.10
CA ARG A 70 6.77 12.27 -13.35
C ARG A 70 6.38 11.13 -14.29
N ASP A 71 7.23 10.12 -14.42
CA ASP A 71 7.03 9.00 -15.36
C ASP A 71 6.01 8.00 -14.82
N LYS A 72 4.74 8.36 -14.86
CA LYS A 72 3.65 7.57 -14.30
C LYS A 72 2.38 7.63 -15.17
N GLU A 73 1.53 6.64 -15.00
CA GLU A 73 0.14 6.64 -15.45
C GLU A 73 -0.78 6.25 -14.29
N LEU A 74 -2.07 6.55 -14.39
CA LEU A 74 -3.09 6.13 -13.44
C LEU A 74 -4.15 5.26 -14.14
N ILE A 75 -4.43 4.10 -13.57
CA ILE A 75 -5.50 3.20 -13.98
C ILE A 75 -6.51 3.11 -12.85
N ILE A 76 -7.72 3.56 -13.10
CA ILE A 76 -8.82 3.56 -12.14
C ILE A 76 -9.80 2.47 -12.52
N ILE A 77 -10.12 1.58 -11.58
CA ILE A 77 -11.16 0.57 -11.72
C ILE A 77 -12.35 0.94 -10.86
N LEU A 78 -13.48 1.20 -11.50
CA LEU A 78 -14.75 1.42 -10.84
C LEU A 78 -15.45 0.06 -10.65
N ASN A 79 -15.60 -0.37 -9.41
CA ASN A 79 -16.16 -1.69 -9.07
C ASN A 79 -17.54 -1.55 -8.41
N ASP A 80 -18.41 -0.81 -9.07
CA ASP A 80 -19.83 -0.64 -8.71
C ASP A 80 -20.61 -0.27 -9.98
N ASN A 81 -21.66 -1.02 -10.28
CA ASN A 81 -22.49 -0.83 -11.48
C ASN A 81 -23.27 0.50 -11.46
N LYS A 82 -23.45 1.10 -10.28
CA LYS A 82 -24.13 2.40 -10.12
C LYS A 82 -23.21 3.60 -10.36
N MET A 83 -21.91 3.39 -10.35
CA MET A 83 -20.95 4.46 -10.67
C MET A 83 -21.04 4.79 -12.16
N LYS A 84 -21.16 6.07 -12.46
CA LYS A 84 -21.27 6.55 -13.84
C LYS A 84 -19.87 6.79 -14.41
N ILE A 85 -19.38 5.87 -15.22
CA ILE A 85 -18.03 5.98 -15.83
C ILE A 85 -17.85 7.30 -16.57
N ASN A 86 -18.92 7.83 -17.20
CA ASN A 86 -18.87 9.11 -17.93
C ASN A 86 -18.51 10.30 -17.02
N GLU A 87 -18.92 10.30 -15.75
CA GLU A 87 -18.56 11.35 -14.80
C GLU A 87 -17.03 11.34 -14.56
N TRP A 88 -16.45 10.16 -14.40
CA TRP A 88 -15.02 9.99 -14.20
C TRP A 88 -14.22 10.33 -15.47
N THR A 89 -14.65 9.83 -16.63
CA THR A 89 -13.97 10.07 -17.89
C THR A 89 -14.05 11.54 -18.31
N THR A 90 -15.16 12.24 -18.05
CA THR A 90 -15.26 13.68 -18.32
C THR A 90 -14.21 14.48 -17.57
N ILE A 91 -13.96 14.14 -16.29
CA ILE A 91 -12.96 14.83 -15.48
C ILE A 91 -11.54 14.42 -15.91
N THR A 92 -11.34 13.17 -16.28
CA THR A 92 -10.00 12.65 -16.63
C THR A 92 -9.61 12.83 -18.08
N ASN A 93 -10.52 13.19 -18.98
CA ASN A 93 -10.25 13.38 -20.42
C ASN A 93 -9.14 14.40 -20.72
N SER A 94 -8.90 15.39 -19.84
CA SER A 94 -7.81 16.34 -19.98
C SER A 94 -6.43 15.77 -19.59
N TYR A 95 -6.39 14.54 -19.06
CA TYR A 95 -5.17 13.89 -18.57
C TYR A 95 -4.90 12.61 -19.37
N PRO A 96 -4.00 12.65 -20.39
CA PRO A 96 -3.76 11.50 -21.27
C PRO A 96 -3.10 10.31 -20.60
N ASP A 97 -2.59 10.50 -19.41
CA ASP A 97 -1.97 9.51 -18.53
C ASP A 97 -2.93 8.86 -17.53
N ILE A 98 -4.24 9.21 -17.60
CA ILE A 98 -5.27 8.61 -16.73
C ILE A 98 -6.26 7.80 -17.59
N THR A 99 -6.49 6.56 -17.18
CA THR A 99 -7.47 5.69 -17.86
C THR A 99 -8.44 5.11 -16.83
N VAL A 100 -9.74 5.13 -17.14
CA VAL A 100 -10.81 4.62 -16.28
C VAL A 100 -11.45 3.41 -16.93
N PHE A 101 -11.65 2.36 -16.15
CA PHE A 101 -12.40 1.16 -16.52
C PHE A 101 -13.49 0.89 -15.50
N GLN A 102 -14.56 0.25 -15.93
CA GLN A 102 -15.63 -0.22 -15.04
C GLN A 102 -15.66 -1.75 -15.05
N VAL A 103 -15.83 -2.32 -13.87
CA VAL A 103 -15.89 -3.77 -13.63
C VAL A 103 -17.13 -4.05 -12.80
N ASP A 104 -17.85 -5.12 -13.10
CA ASP A 104 -19.06 -5.55 -12.40
C ASP A 104 -18.83 -5.61 -10.87
N GLU A 105 -19.76 -5.08 -10.09
CA GLU A 105 -19.71 -5.01 -8.63
C GLU A 105 -19.60 -6.37 -7.93
N LYS A 106 -19.97 -7.46 -8.63
CA LYS A 106 -19.84 -8.83 -8.12
C LYS A 106 -18.40 -9.35 -8.16
N LYS A 107 -17.51 -8.67 -8.87
CA LYS A 107 -16.09 -9.04 -8.92
C LYS A 107 -15.39 -8.63 -7.63
N SER A 108 -14.46 -9.47 -7.18
CA SER A 108 -13.68 -9.16 -5.98
C SER A 108 -12.65 -8.07 -6.23
N LEU A 109 -12.13 -7.48 -5.13
CA LEU A 109 -11.01 -6.54 -5.20
C LEU A 109 -9.78 -7.19 -5.86
N GLY A 110 -9.47 -8.45 -5.53
CA GLY A 110 -8.35 -9.17 -6.14
C GLY A 110 -8.51 -9.32 -7.66
N TYR A 111 -9.72 -9.59 -8.16
CA TYR A 111 -10.01 -9.57 -9.58
C TYR A 111 -9.76 -8.19 -10.19
N CYS A 112 -10.27 -7.13 -9.57
CA CYS A 112 -10.11 -5.75 -10.05
C CYS A 112 -8.63 -5.34 -10.11
N LEU A 113 -7.84 -5.70 -9.10
CA LEU A 113 -6.39 -5.45 -9.07
C LEU A 113 -5.68 -6.18 -10.22
N ASN A 114 -5.99 -7.47 -10.43
CA ASN A 114 -5.42 -8.23 -11.54
C ASN A 114 -5.77 -7.61 -12.89
N TYR A 115 -7.02 -7.22 -13.07
CA TYR A 115 -7.48 -6.55 -14.29
C TYR A 115 -6.74 -5.22 -14.53
N ALA A 116 -6.56 -4.40 -13.49
CA ALA A 116 -5.78 -3.16 -13.57
C ALA A 116 -4.32 -3.42 -13.99
N ILE A 117 -3.68 -4.45 -13.42
CA ILE A 117 -2.30 -4.81 -13.75
C ILE A 117 -2.18 -5.29 -15.21
N GLU A 118 -3.17 -6.00 -15.74
CA GLU A 118 -3.20 -6.39 -17.16
C GLU A 118 -3.27 -5.18 -18.09
N LYS A 119 -3.99 -4.11 -17.69
CA LYS A 119 -4.09 -2.84 -18.43
C LYS A 119 -2.87 -1.93 -18.29
N ALA A 120 -2.01 -2.17 -17.29
CA ALA A 120 -0.83 -1.36 -17.01
C ALA A 120 0.18 -1.41 -18.17
N LYS A 121 0.67 -0.24 -18.60
CA LYS A 121 1.67 -0.10 -19.67
C LYS A 121 3.09 -0.27 -19.15
N TYR A 122 3.35 0.06 -17.89
CA TYR A 122 4.70 0.16 -17.35
C TYR A 122 5.10 -1.03 -16.50
N ASN A 123 6.41 -1.18 -16.29
CA ASN A 123 7.00 -2.36 -15.66
C ASN A 123 7.03 -2.31 -14.13
N VAL A 124 6.55 -1.23 -13.52
CA VAL A 124 6.36 -1.12 -12.08
C VAL A 124 4.91 -0.79 -11.79
N ILE A 125 4.31 -1.54 -10.89
CA ILE A 125 2.94 -1.34 -10.42
C ILE A 125 2.99 -0.71 -9.03
N ALA A 126 2.18 0.33 -8.82
CA ALA A 126 1.97 0.94 -7.51
C ALA A 126 0.47 0.91 -7.16
N LYS A 127 0.08 0.13 -6.15
CA LYS A 127 -1.30 0.11 -5.64
C LYS A 127 -1.50 1.27 -4.66
N LEU A 128 -2.47 2.12 -4.96
CA LEU A 128 -2.95 3.18 -4.08
C LEU A 128 -4.44 2.96 -3.79
N ASP A 129 -4.82 2.99 -2.52
CA ASP A 129 -6.23 2.92 -2.13
C ASP A 129 -6.90 4.30 -2.25
N ASP A 130 -8.21 4.31 -2.44
CA ASP A 130 -8.97 5.51 -2.78
C ASP A 130 -9.20 6.45 -1.59
N ASP A 131 -9.07 5.96 -0.34
CA ASP A 131 -9.40 6.66 0.90
C ASP A 131 -8.21 7.01 1.80
N ASP A 132 -6.99 6.67 1.41
CA ASP A 132 -5.77 6.98 2.15
C ASP A 132 -5.09 8.25 1.63
N TYR A 133 -4.05 8.70 2.34
CA TYR A 133 -3.20 9.80 1.91
C TYR A 133 -1.82 9.32 1.47
N TYR A 134 -1.37 9.78 0.29
CA TYR A 134 -0.04 9.52 -0.24
C TYR A 134 0.69 10.83 -0.49
N GLY A 135 1.77 11.07 0.26
CA GLY A 135 2.59 12.29 0.17
C GLY A 135 3.38 12.39 -1.13
N PRO A 136 3.93 13.58 -1.43
CA PRO A 136 4.53 13.88 -2.73
C PRO A 136 5.68 12.96 -3.16
N GLU A 137 6.46 12.46 -2.22
CA GLU A 137 7.63 11.61 -2.49
C GLU A 137 7.34 10.10 -2.36
N TYR A 138 6.08 9.69 -2.17
CA TYR A 138 5.72 8.29 -1.95
C TYR A 138 6.23 7.37 -3.09
N LEU A 139 5.93 7.69 -4.34
CA LEU A 139 6.38 6.91 -5.49
C LEU A 139 7.90 6.94 -5.65
N SER A 140 8.53 8.11 -5.47
CA SER A 140 9.99 8.24 -5.55
C SER A 140 10.69 7.38 -4.52
N GLN A 141 10.18 7.36 -3.29
CA GLN A 141 10.69 6.52 -2.21
C GLN A 141 10.55 5.04 -2.52
N ALA A 142 9.37 4.62 -2.99
CA ALA A 142 9.09 3.23 -3.32
C ALA A 142 9.93 2.73 -4.50
N VAL A 143 10.03 3.51 -5.59
CA VAL A 143 10.87 3.17 -6.75
C VAL A 143 12.34 3.05 -6.35
N ASN A 144 12.85 3.96 -5.53
CA ASN A 144 14.22 3.89 -5.02
C ASN A 144 14.47 2.62 -4.17
N ALA A 145 13.44 2.10 -3.51
CA ALA A 145 13.55 0.90 -2.69
C ALA A 145 13.54 -0.41 -3.51
N LEU A 146 13.10 -0.38 -4.78
CA LEU A 146 13.13 -1.55 -5.68
C LEU A 146 14.55 -2.07 -5.97
N LYS A 147 15.59 -1.36 -5.58
CA LYS A 147 16.97 -1.85 -5.57
C LYS A 147 17.24 -2.93 -4.49
N TYR A 148 16.39 -3.00 -3.47
CA TYR A 148 16.53 -3.97 -2.37
C TYR A 148 15.67 -5.22 -2.59
N ALA A 149 14.49 -5.08 -3.20
CA ALA A 149 13.55 -6.18 -3.43
C ALA A 149 12.60 -5.85 -4.58
N ASP A 150 12.02 -6.88 -5.20
CA ASP A 150 11.07 -6.72 -6.31
C ASP A 150 9.66 -6.33 -5.84
N VAL A 151 9.37 -6.49 -4.55
CA VAL A 151 8.16 -6.02 -3.89
C VAL A 151 8.55 -5.13 -2.71
N VAL A 152 8.09 -3.91 -2.72
CA VAL A 152 8.34 -2.92 -1.66
C VAL A 152 7.02 -2.28 -1.21
N GLY A 153 7.05 -1.65 -0.07
CA GLY A 153 5.89 -0.95 0.50
C GLY A 153 6.16 -0.53 1.92
N LYS A 154 5.13 -0.43 2.74
CA LYS A 154 5.27 -0.09 4.15
C LYS A 154 4.77 -1.23 5.02
N TYR A 155 5.44 -1.45 6.13
CA TYR A 155 4.96 -2.30 7.21
C TYR A 155 4.70 -1.50 8.47
N CYS A 156 5.55 -0.52 8.76
CA CYS A 156 5.30 0.54 9.73
C CYS A 156 4.56 1.68 9.02
N THR A 157 3.44 2.14 9.56
CA THR A 157 2.61 3.19 8.96
C THR A 157 2.13 4.18 10.00
N TYR A 158 1.92 5.42 9.58
CA TYR A 158 1.03 6.31 10.29
C TYR A 158 -0.43 5.87 10.12
N VAL A 159 -1.22 6.07 11.15
CA VAL A 159 -2.67 5.87 11.17
C VAL A 159 -3.30 7.12 11.72
N TYR A 160 -4.24 7.70 11.00
CA TYR A 160 -5.01 8.86 11.45
C TYR A 160 -6.45 8.46 11.71
N PHE A 161 -6.90 8.64 12.93
CA PHE A 161 -8.28 8.41 13.34
C PHE A 161 -9.05 9.73 13.22
N GLU A 162 -9.82 9.87 12.16
CA GLU A 162 -10.45 11.12 11.75
C GLU A 162 -11.42 11.66 12.82
N GLU A 163 -12.30 10.83 13.40
CA GLU A 163 -13.27 11.25 14.41
C GLU A 163 -12.62 11.83 15.68
N SER A 164 -11.48 11.29 16.08
CA SER A 164 -10.77 11.71 17.29
C SER A 164 -9.52 12.53 17.01
N LYS A 165 -9.28 12.88 15.74
CA LYS A 165 -8.08 13.60 15.27
C LYS A 165 -6.76 13.03 15.80
N THR A 166 -6.75 11.74 16.10
CA THR A 166 -5.61 11.07 16.73
C THR A 166 -4.66 10.52 15.68
N LEU A 167 -3.40 10.94 15.73
CA LEU A 167 -2.32 10.35 14.95
C LEU A 167 -1.62 9.26 15.76
N ALA A 168 -1.32 8.14 15.12
CA ALA A 168 -0.67 7.00 15.74
C ALA A 168 0.31 6.32 14.78
N ILE A 169 1.17 5.45 15.30
CA ILE A 169 2.08 4.60 14.52
C ILE A 169 1.70 3.14 14.75
N ARG A 170 1.46 2.43 13.66
CA ARG A 170 1.27 0.98 13.65
C ARG A 170 2.57 0.25 13.31
N ASN A 171 2.78 -0.94 13.91
CA ASN A 171 3.94 -1.79 13.68
C ASN A 171 5.29 -1.04 13.80
N PRO A 172 5.58 -0.33 14.88
CA PRO A 172 6.79 0.47 15.01
C PRO A 172 8.05 -0.38 14.86
N LYS A 173 9.17 0.24 14.47
CA LYS A 173 10.49 -0.41 14.27
C LYS A 173 10.52 -1.46 13.13
N ARG A 174 9.59 -1.39 12.19
CA ARG A 174 9.52 -2.28 11.02
C ARG A 174 9.77 -1.52 9.71
N GLU A 175 10.75 -0.63 9.74
CA GLU A 175 11.13 0.26 8.65
C GLU A 175 12.50 -0.11 8.09
N ASN A 176 12.72 0.15 6.80
CA ASN A 176 14.00 -0.01 6.09
C ASN A 176 14.62 -1.41 6.27
N GLN A 177 13.81 -2.45 6.16
CA GLN A 177 14.24 -3.84 6.35
C GLN A 177 13.40 -4.82 5.54
N TYR A 178 13.92 -6.03 5.35
CA TYR A 178 13.14 -7.14 4.82
C TYR A 178 12.07 -7.57 5.82
N VAL A 179 10.87 -7.83 5.29
CA VAL A 179 9.69 -8.16 6.09
C VAL A 179 8.94 -9.35 5.49
N TYR A 180 8.02 -9.92 6.26
CA TYR A 180 7.18 -11.02 5.80
C TYR A 180 5.81 -10.57 5.28
N ARG A 181 5.47 -9.30 5.45
CA ARG A 181 4.21 -8.68 5.02
C ARG A 181 4.43 -7.19 4.79
N LEU A 182 3.65 -6.65 3.87
CA LEU A 182 3.49 -5.22 3.65
C LEU A 182 2.02 -4.86 3.83
N GLU A 183 1.73 -3.62 4.14
CA GLU A 183 0.36 -3.10 4.18
C GLU A 183 -0.17 -2.99 2.75
N GLY A 184 -1.36 -3.55 2.50
CA GLY A 184 -1.96 -3.70 1.17
C GLY A 184 -2.03 -2.41 0.35
N PRO A 185 -2.46 -1.27 0.95
CA PRO A 185 -2.49 0.03 0.27
C PRO A 185 -1.14 0.55 -0.23
N THR A 186 -0.04 -0.09 0.18
CA THR A 186 1.31 0.44 -0.06
C THR A 186 2.18 -0.43 -0.97
N LEU A 187 1.58 -1.40 -1.64
CA LEU A 187 2.31 -2.34 -2.48
C LEU A 187 2.83 -1.66 -3.75
N VAL A 188 4.16 -1.69 -3.93
CA VAL A 188 4.82 -1.31 -5.19
C VAL A 188 5.73 -2.45 -5.61
N PHE A 189 5.63 -2.90 -6.87
CA PHE A 189 6.34 -4.09 -7.30
C PHE A 189 6.61 -4.11 -8.81
N ARG A 190 7.60 -4.91 -9.22
CA ARG A 190 7.88 -5.16 -10.64
C ARG A 190 6.74 -5.98 -11.26
N LYS A 191 6.20 -5.51 -12.38
CA LYS A 191 5.08 -6.16 -13.08
C LYS A 191 5.37 -7.61 -13.46
N GLU A 192 6.62 -7.96 -13.72
CA GLU A 192 7.04 -9.33 -14.06
C GLU A 192 6.66 -10.38 -12.99
N ILE A 193 6.54 -9.97 -11.72
CA ILE A 193 6.06 -10.83 -10.63
C ILE A 193 4.66 -11.38 -10.95
N PHE A 194 3.85 -10.62 -11.65
CA PHE A 194 2.50 -11.00 -12.03
C PHE A 194 2.42 -12.26 -12.91
N ASN A 195 3.51 -12.62 -13.57
CA ASN A 195 3.61 -13.88 -14.32
C ASN A 195 3.58 -15.12 -13.40
N THR A 196 3.96 -14.98 -12.15
CA THR A 196 4.07 -16.08 -11.18
C THR A 196 3.17 -15.94 -9.96
N VAL A 197 2.85 -14.71 -9.57
CA VAL A 197 2.02 -14.41 -8.39
C VAL A 197 0.95 -13.39 -8.77
N LYS A 198 -0.31 -13.78 -8.61
CA LYS A 198 -1.49 -12.93 -8.83
C LYS A 198 -2.23 -12.70 -7.51
N PHE A 199 -2.98 -11.62 -7.43
CA PHE A 199 -3.93 -11.44 -6.33
C PHE A 199 -4.99 -12.54 -6.39
N LYS A 200 -5.34 -13.11 -5.24
CA LYS A 200 -6.43 -14.09 -5.17
C LYS A 200 -7.78 -13.42 -5.38
N ASP A 201 -8.70 -14.12 -6.03
CA ASP A 201 -10.06 -13.65 -6.30
C ASP A 201 -10.87 -13.59 -5.00
N LYS A 202 -10.63 -12.56 -4.20
CA LYS A 202 -11.32 -12.25 -2.94
C LYS A 202 -11.17 -10.77 -2.59
N SER A 203 -12.09 -10.25 -1.78
CA SER A 203 -12.12 -8.82 -1.41
C SER A 203 -11.53 -8.52 -0.02
N LEU A 204 -11.06 -9.53 0.71
CA LEU A 204 -10.41 -9.35 2.01
C LEU A 204 -9.21 -10.27 2.16
N GLY A 205 -8.04 -9.67 2.47
CA GLY A 205 -6.78 -10.38 2.67
C GLY A 205 -6.15 -10.89 1.37
N GLU A 206 -6.54 -10.34 0.21
CA GLU A 206 -5.91 -10.57 -1.08
C GLU A 206 -4.44 -10.13 -1.06
N ASP A 207 -4.15 -9.00 -0.39
CA ASP A 207 -2.82 -8.42 -0.15
C ASP A 207 -1.94 -9.30 0.74
N ILE A 208 -2.51 -9.80 1.84
CA ILE A 208 -1.81 -10.72 2.75
C ILE A 208 -1.44 -12.01 1.99
N GLN A 209 -2.36 -12.51 1.18
CA GLN A 209 -2.10 -13.71 0.40
C GLN A 209 -1.06 -13.46 -0.70
N PHE A 210 -1.11 -12.31 -1.36
CA PHE A 210 -0.09 -11.90 -2.33
C PHE A 210 1.30 -11.89 -1.71
N CYS A 211 1.47 -11.25 -0.55
CA CYS A 211 2.74 -11.26 0.18
C CYS A 211 3.22 -12.69 0.52
N LYS A 212 2.31 -13.54 1.00
CA LYS A 212 2.62 -14.96 1.31
C LYS A 212 3.05 -15.74 0.06
N ASP A 213 2.37 -15.54 -1.05
CA ASP A 213 2.65 -16.25 -2.30
C ASP A 213 3.97 -15.76 -2.92
N CYS A 214 4.30 -14.47 -2.83
CA CYS A 214 5.62 -13.92 -3.16
C CYS A 214 6.73 -14.62 -2.37
N LEU A 215 6.61 -14.69 -1.05
CA LEU A 215 7.60 -15.32 -0.18
C LEU A 215 7.78 -16.82 -0.49
N LYS A 216 6.69 -17.54 -0.78
CA LYS A 216 6.77 -18.95 -1.20
C LYS A 216 7.54 -19.14 -2.50
N LYS A 217 7.54 -18.14 -3.38
CA LYS A 217 8.31 -18.12 -4.63
C LYS A 217 9.73 -17.58 -4.46
N GLY A 218 10.17 -17.30 -3.23
CA GLY A 218 11.49 -16.74 -2.94
C GLY A 218 11.61 -15.24 -3.22
N ILE A 219 10.52 -14.57 -3.57
CA ILE A 219 10.48 -13.13 -3.80
C ILE A 219 10.52 -12.40 -2.46
N LYS A 220 11.50 -11.50 -2.31
CA LYS A 220 11.69 -10.73 -1.07
C LYS A 220 10.76 -9.54 -0.99
N LEU A 221 10.32 -9.23 0.23
CA LEU A 221 9.54 -8.04 0.54
C LEU A 221 10.41 -7.08 1.36
N TYR A 222 10.44 -5.80 0.99
CA TYR A 222 11.19 -4.77 1.70
C TYR A 222 10.29 -3.63 2.14
N ALA A 223 10.29 -3.32 3.44
CA ALA A 223 9.57 -2.19 3.99
C ALA A 223 10.43 -0.93 3.94
N THR A 224 9.88 0.14 3.36
CA THR A 224 10.45 1.50 3.44
C THR A 224 10.17 2.12 4.81
N ASP A 225 10.63 3.36 5.05
CA ASP A 225 10.21 4.12 6.22
C ASP A 225 8.71 4.46 6.16
N LYS A 226 8.13 4.90 7.28
CA LYS A 226 6.68 5.18 7.42
C LYS A 226 6.21 6.47 6.75
N HIS A 227 7.13 7.36 6.31
CA HIS A 227 6.78 8.68 5.79
C HIS A 227 6.11 8.62 4.42
N ASN A 228 5.47 9.71 4.02
CA ASN A 228 4.73 9.86 2.77
C ASN A 228 3.51 8.93 2.60
N TYR A 229 2.98 8.38 3.68
CA TYR A 229 1.74 7.61 3.68
C TYR A 229 1.05 7.67 5.03
N VAL A 230 -0.27 7.81 5.01
CA VAL A 230 -1.13 7.69 6.20
C VAL A 230 -2.33 6.82 5.86
N TYR A 231 -2.54 5.78 6.65
CA TYR A 231 -3.80 5.05 6.67
C TYR A 231 -4.84 5.88 7.41
N ILE A 232 -5.92 6.26 6.73
CA ILE A 232 -6.98 7.09 7.31
C ILE A 232 -8.12 6.20 7.80
N ARG A 233 -8.41 6.28 9.09
CA ARG A 233 -9.59 5.66 9.71
C ARG A 233 -10.72 6.68 9.69
N HIS A 234 -11.52 6.62 8.60
CA HIS A 234 -12.74 7.40 8.47
C HIS A 234 -13.76 6.99 9.52
N GLY A 235 -14.58 7.92 9.96
CA GLY A 235 -15.58 7.69 11.01
C GLY A 235 -16.66 6.69 10.61
N SER A 236 -17.64 6.50 11.49
CA SER A 236 -18.70 5.48 11.41
C SER A 236 -19.52 5.48 10.12
N LYS A 237 -19.46 6.56 9.32
CA LYS A 237 -20.14 6.70 8.02
C LYS A 237 -19.49 5.86 6.91
N ASP A 238 -18.22 5.44 7.08
CA ASP A 238 -17.47 4.70 6.09
C ASP A 238 -17.16 3.29 6.56
N LYS A 239 -17.66 2.31 5.80
CA LYS A 239 -17.35 0.91 6.05
C LYS A 239 -15.94 0.60 5.53
N HIS A 240 -14.99 0.46 6.45
CA HIS A 240 -13.69 -0.12 6.11
C HIS A 240 -13.82 -1.61 5.81
N ALA A 241 -13.06 -2.11 4.86
CA ALA A 241 -13.00 -3.54 4.56
C ALA A 241 -12.62 -4.35 5.82
N TRP A 242 -11.73 -3.80 6.65
CA TRP A 242 -11.40 -4.38 7.96
C TRP A 242 -12.21 -3.71 9.07
N ASN A 243 -13.30 -4.36 9.47
CA ASN A 243 -14.26 -3.85 10.45
C ASN A 243 -13.79 -4.07 11.90
N ILE A 244 -12.66 -3.46 12.29
CA ILE A 244 -12.19 -3.38 13.68
C ILE A 244 -12.63 -2.05 14.30
N LYS A 245 -13.10 -2.06 15.56
CA LYS A 245 -13.42 -0.83 16.30
C LYS A 245 -12.15 -0.01 16.56
N ASP A 246 -12.25 1.31 16.44
CA ASP A 246 -11.11 2.21 16.58
C ASP A 246 -10.44 2.14 17.95
N GLU A 247 -11.19 1.99 19.06
CA GLU A 247 -10.60 1.80 20.38
C GLU A 247 -9.73 0.54 20.46
N LEU A 248 -10.12 -0.51 19.74
CA LEU A 248 -9.33 -1.75 19.70
C LEU A 248 -8.13 -1.61 18.78
N TYR A 249 -8.29 -0.88 17.68
CA TYR A 249 -7.21 -0.62 16.74
C TYR A 249 -6.14 0.30 17.35
N LYS A 250 -6.53 1.35 18.09
CA LYS A 250 -5.62 2.23 18.84
C LYS A 250 -4.73 1.45 19.80
N LYS A 251 -5.22 0.39 20.44
CA LYS A 251 -4.41 -0.50 21.30
C LYS A 251 -3.29 -1.24 20.58
N LEU A 252 -3.37 -1.35 19.25
CA LEU A 252 -2.33 -1.97 18.40
C LEU A 252 -1.32 -0.95 17.87
N CYS A 253 -1.47 0.32 18.24
CA CYS A 253 -0.66 1.44 17.76
C CYS A 253 0.06 2.13 18.92
N ILE A 254 1.13 2.84 18.60
CA ILE A 254 1.72 3.85 19.49
C ILE A 254 1.01 5.17 19.19
N ILE A 255 0.29 5.72 20.14
CA ILE A 255 -0.38 7.01 20.02
C ILE A 255 0.66 8.13 20.05
N ILE A 256 0.61 9.03 19.06
CA ILE A 256 1.45 10.24 19.02
C ILE A 256 0.73 11.38 19.75
N GLY A 257 -0.56 11.56 19.46
CA GLY A 257 -1.40 12.62 20.05
C GLY A 257 -2.52 13.03 19.12
N GLU A 258 -3.28 14.03 19.57
CA GLU A 258 -4.27 14.72 18.74
C GLU A 258 -3.56 15.73 17.84
N VAL A 259 -3.85 15.71 16.52
CA VAL A 259 -3.28 16.61 15.53
C VAL A 259 -4.36 17.05 14.55
N GLU A 260 -4.43 18.34 14.27
CA GLU A 260 -5.33 18.90 13.26
C GLU A 260 -4.81 18.66 11.84
N ASP A 261 -3.51 18.78 11.67
CA ASP A 261 -2.82 18.59 10.38
C ASP A 261 -1.78 17.48 10.49
N TYR A 262 -2.16 16.26 10.04
CA TYR A 262 -1.22 15.14 9.97
C TYR A 262 -0.26 15.26 8.78
N ILE A 263 -0.58 16.05 7.74
CA ILE A 263 0.21 16.15 6.52
C ILE A 263 1.58 16.74 6.83
N SER A 264 1.61 17.86 7.54
CA SER A 264 2.87 18.52 7.95
C SER A 264 3.73 17.61 8.83
N PHE A 265 3.10 16.69 9.57
CA PHE A 265 3.79 15.75 10.45
C PHE A 265 4.54 14.67 9.67
N ILE A 266 3.95 14.16 8.59
CA ILE A 266 4.53 13.05 7.81
C ILE A 266 5.52 13.51 6.74
N GLU A 267 5.38 14.74 6.22
CA GLU A 267 6.26 15.29 5.19
C GLU A 267 7.52 15.95 5.78
N TYR A 268 7.53 16.24 7.05
CA TYR A 268 8.49 17.11 7.75
C TYR A 268 9.91 16.56 7.91
N THR A 269 10.21 15.33 7.56
CA THR A 269 11.40 14.64 8.07
C THR A 269 12.69 14.77 7.28
N LYS A 270 12.68 15.29 6.03
CA LYS A 270 13.94 15.42 5.26
C LYS A 270 14.78 16.66 5.59
N THR A 271 14.19 17.72 6.14
CA THR A 271 14.88 19.01 6.32
C THR A 271 15.62 19.17 7.65
N LYS A 272 15.34 18.37 8.68
CA LYS A 272 15.98 18.53 10.01
C LYS A 272 17.25 17.74 10.27
N ASN A 273 17.53 16.71 9.47
CA ASN A 273 18.74 15.88 9.69
C ASN A 273 20.00 16.33 8.91
N SER A 274 19.91 17.40 8.11
CA SER A 274 21.07 17.93 7.37
C SER A 274 21.91 18.93 8.15
N HIS A 275 21.55 19.27 9.40
CA HIS A 275 22.27 20.26 10.22
C HIS A 275 22.84 19.71 11.54
N LYS A 276 22.97 18.36 11.67
CA LYS A 276 23.78 17.77 12.74
C LYS A 276 24.78 16.80 12.14
N LYS A 277 25.86 17.32 11.67
CA LYS A 277 27.19 16.71 11.57
C LYS A 277 28.21 17.63 12.18
#